data_8eaa77a43fb51c786f54e80b3f431bfa
#
_entry.id   8eaa77a43fb51c786f54e80b3f431bfa
#
_cell.length_a   1.000
_cell.length_b   1.000
_cell.length_c   1.000
_cell.angle_alpha   90.00
_cell.angle_beta   90.00
_cell.angle_gamma   90.00
#
_symmetry.space_group_name_H-M   'P 1'
#
loop_
_entity.id
_entity.type
_entity.pdbx_description
1 polymer ?
#
loop_
_entity_poly.entity_id
_entity_poly.type
_entity_poly.pdbx_seq_one_letter_code
_entity_poly.pdbx_strand_id
1 'polypeptide(L)'
;MDHDTFLAWHFEPVLSVAAAALAALACYVALDLSRRLAGASLRAAVPWLLGAALALGSGQWSVHFLALAHRPLHLAAGYGGAITLAVWAGGVLAGALALRWAFAGRTRPAANLAAVLLLTATAVGGPMLYLVDMRLAPAPHWQALPLALAALAMLAVWTACGVLAAGPRGADWRWRAAAAVLAGTGLVAVHHAVLGAAQVSEGAVSLHAMGWLADTTLALLAGVVTLALSVTLLALSIMEARMRRALRAAIARVEEASRTDALTRLPNRRSFEARLDAVAHHAAAAPLATAVLFIGLDQFKQVNDSFGRRTGDLLLQAVAERLRGVIGRRGLLARAGGDEFVLLLGPGSGRPEAAAMAQQLLDALAEPIEVEQRPLSLGASIGVVLYPRDGSLSAAMANAEAASHYA
;
A
#
# COMPACT_ATOMS: atom_id res chain seq x y z
N MET A 1 0.38 -65.48 -10.74
CA MET A 1 -0.17 -64.10 -10.82
C MET A 1 0.08 -63.51 -9.46
N ASP A 2 1.26 -62.92 -9.30
CA ASP A 2 1.55 -62.16 -8.08
C ASP A 2 0.63 -60.93 -8.07
N HIS A 3 -0.30 -60.93 -7.11
CA HIS A 3 -1.02 -59.72 -6.79
C HIS A 3 0.01 -58.75 -6.17
N ASP A 4 0.52 -57.81 -6.95
CA ASP A 4 1.32 -56.72 -6.43
C ASP A 4 0.50 -56.00 -5.36
N THR A 5 0.79 -56.34 -4.10
CA THR A 5 0.18 -55.66 -2.96
C THR A 5 0.93 -54.35 -2.77
N PHE A 6 0.17 -53.23 -2.72
CA PHE A 6 0.72 -51.91 -2.56
C PHE A 6 0.50 -51.40 -1.15
N LEU A 7 1.49 -50.68 -0.61
CA LEU A 7 1.39 -50.03 0.68
C LEU A 7 0.35 -48.89 0.63
N ALA A 8 -0.51 -48.86 1.63
CA ALA A 8 -1.47 -47.77 1.78
C ALA A 8 -0.81 -46.53 2.44
N TRP A 9 -1.05 -45.38 1.89
CA TRP A 9 -0.63 -44.12 2.48
C TRP A 9 -1.53 -43.75 3.68
N HIS A 10 -0.94 -43.59 4.86
CA HIS A 10 -1.64 -43.18 6.09
C HIS A 10 -1.17 -41.79 6.49
N PHE A 11 -2.03 -40.78 6.35
CA PHE A 11 -1.72 -39.40 6.74
C PHE A 11 -2.32 -39.08 8.10
N GLU A 12 -1.49 -38.57 9.00
CA GLU A 12 -1.93 -38.13 10.32
C GLU A 12 -2.74 -36.83 10.21
N PRO A 13 -4.02 -36.78 10.62
CA PRO A 13 -4.88 -35.61 10.45
C PRO A 13 -4.35 -34.39 11.18
N VAL A 14 -3.80 -34.54 12.38
CA VAL A 14 -3.27 -33.41 13.18
C VAL A 14 -2.10 -32.76 12.47
N LEU A 15 -1.17 -33.56 11.93
CA LEU A 15 -0.02 -33.02 11.18
C LEU A 15 -0.45 -32.39 9.86
N SER A 16 -1.44 -32.95 9.18
CA SER A 16 -2.03 -32.39 7.96
C SER A 16 -2.67 -31.01 8.22
N VAL A 17 -3.41 -30.86 9.33
CA VAL A 17 -3.98 -29.57 9.75
C VAL A 17 -2.87 -28.58 10.12
N ALA A 18 -1.84 -29.01 10.85
CA ALA A 18 -0.70 -28.15 11.19
C ALA A 18 0.06 -27.68 9.94
N ALA A 19 0.30 -28.58 8.97
CA ALA A 19 0.91 -28.25 7.70
C ALA A 19 0.06 -27.24 6.90
N ALA A 20 -1.25 -27.43 6.84
CA ALA A 20 -2.17 -26.51 6.17
C ALA A 20 -2.19 -25.12 6.84
N ALA A 21 -2.20 -25.06 8.17
CA ALA A 21 -2.18 -23.81 8.91
C ALA A 21 -0.85 -23.04 8.68
N LEU A 22 0.27 -23.76 8.71
CA LEU A 22 1.59 -23.16 8.47
C LEU A 22 1.73 -22.67 7.01
N ALA A 23 1.29 -23.47 6.04
CA ALA A 23 1.27 -23.07 4.63
C ALA A 23 0.33 -21.88 4.40
N ALA A 24 -0.85 -21.84 5.05
CA ALA A 24 -1.76 -20.72 4.99
C ALA A 24 -1.13 -19.46 5.57
N LEU A 25 -0.44 -19.54 6.72
CA LEU A 25 0.28 -18.41 7.28
C LEU A 25 1.35 -17.88 6.31
N ALA A 26 2.16 -18.78 5.74
CA ALA A 26 3.20 -18.42 4.77
C ALA A 26 2.61 -17.77 3.51
N CYS A 27 1.51 -18.31 2.97
CA CYS A 27 0.78 -17.73 1.85
C CYS A 27 0.19 -16.35 2.19
N TYR A 28 -0.37 -16.17 3.40
CA TYR A 28 -0.87 -14.88 3.85
C TYR A 28 0.24 -13.83 3.89
N VAL A 29 1.39 -14.18 4.46
CA VAL A 29 2.57 -13.29 4.51
C VAL A 29 3.03 -12.93 3.09
N ALA A 30 3.12 -13.92 2.20
CA ALA A 30 3.50 -13.68 0.81
C ALA A 30 2.52 -12.72 0.10
N LEU A 31 1.20 -12.90 0.29
CA LEU A 31 0.18 -12.01 -0.26
C LEU A 31 0.22 -10.60 0.37
N ASP A 32 0.50 -10.49 1.66
CA ASP A 32 0.60 -9.19 2.33
C ASP A 32 1.83 -8.40 1.86
N LEU A 33 2.98 -9.05 1.73
CA LEU A 33 4.22 -8.43 1.25
C LEU A 33 4.14 -8.08 -0.24
N SER A 34 3.51 -8.92 -1.06
CA SER A 34 3.40 -8.70 -2.51
C SER A 34 2.64 -7.42 -2.88
N ARG A 35 1.70 -6.96 -2.05
CA ARG A 35 1.00 -5.68 -2.24
C ARG A 35 1.93 -4.47 -2.25
N ARG A 36 3.08 -4.58 -1.61
CA ARG A 36 4.09 -3.52 -1.55
C ARG A 36 4.91 -3.42 -2.82
N LEU A 37 4.77 -4.41 -3.73
CA LEU A 37 5.40 -4.40 -5.05
C LEU A 37 4.71 -3.45 -6.02
N ALA A 38 3.39 -3.26 -5.85
CA ALA A 38 2.60 -2.38 -6.71
C ALA A 38 3.02 -0.92 -6.52
N GLY A 39 3.52 -0.29 -7.57
CA GLY A 39 3.94 1.13 -7.58
C GLY A 39 5.29 1.43 -6.91
N ALA A 40 5.98 0.42 -6.36
CA ALA A 40 7.31 0.61 -5.80
C ALA A 40 8.40 0.67 -6.88
N SER A 41 9.46 1.48 -6.65
CA SER A 41 10.66 1.42 -7.48
C SER A 41 11.33 0.04 -7.34
N LEU A 42 12.11 -0.36 -8.35
CA LEU A 42 12.73 -1.70 -8.37
C LEU A 42 13.55 -1.96 -7.10
N ARG A 43 14.33 -0.97 -6.65
CA ARG A 43 15.15 -1.07 -5.43
C ARG A 43 14.32 -1.26 -4.16
N ALA A 44 13.17 -0.58 -4.07
CA ALA A 44 12.27 -0.68 -2.93
C ALA A 44 11.42 -1.97 -2.94
N ALA A 45 11.17 -2.55 -4.13
CA ALA A 45 10.38 -3.76 -4.31
C ALA A 45 11.17 -5.05 -3.97
N VAL A 46 12.49 -5.08 -4.22
CA VAL A 46 13.32 -6.29 -4.05
C VAL A 46 13.21 -6.91 -2.65
N PRO A 47 13.36 -6.19 -1.53
CA PRO A 47 13.26 -6.82 -0.21
C PRO A 47 11.89 -7.47 0.05
N TRP A 48 10.82 -6.84 -0.40
CA TRP A 48 9.46 -7.35 -0.24
C TRP A 48 9.21 -8.57 -1.13
N LEU A 49 9.73 -8.55 -2.36
CA LEU A 49 9.66 -9.69 -3.27
C LEU A 49 10.41 -10.90 -2.69
N LEU A 50 11.63 -10.69 -2.19
CA LEU A 50 12.42 -11.75 -1.56
C LEU A 50 11.72 -12.31 -0.33
N GLY A 51 11.22 -11.46 0.58
CA GLY A 51 10.47 -11.89 1.75
C GLY A 51 9.21 -12.68 1.39
N ALA A 52 8.44 -12.23 0.42
CA ALA A 52 7.23 -12.91 -0.06
C ALA A 52 7.56 -14.26 -0.70
N ALA A 53 8.61 -14.34 -1.52
CA ALA A 53 9.06 -15.56 -2.16
C ALA A 53 9.60 -16.58 -1.15
N LEU A 54 10.39 -16.12 -0.17
CA LEU A 54 10.88 -16.97 0.92
C LEU A 54 9.73 -17.53 1.76
N ALA A 55 8.73 -16.70 2.11
CA ALA A 55 7.57 -17.18 2.83
C ALA A 55 6.81 -18.26 2.04
N LEU A 56 6.49 -17.98 0.76
CA LEU A 56 5.72 -18.90 -0.08
C LEU A 56 6.47 -20.21 -0.33
N GLY A 57 7.75 -20.15 -0.73
CA GLY A 57 8.55 -21.32 -1.02
C GLY A 57 8.81 -22.17 0.23
N SER A 58 9.09 -21.54 1.39
CA SER A 58 9.26 -22.26 2.65
C SER A 58 7.97 -22.88 3.15
N GLY A 59 6.82 -22.19 2.97
CA GLY A 59 5.50 -22.76 3.29
C GLY A 59 5.20 -24.00 2.48
N GLN A 60 5.42 -23.96 1.17
CA GLN A 60 5.26 -25.12 0.30
C GLN A 60 6.21 -26.27 0.65
N TRP A 61 7.47 -25.93 0.95
CA TRP A 61 8.50 -26.89 1.35
C TRP A 61 8.17 -27.59 2.68
N SER A 62 7.68 -26.84 3.68
CA SER A 62 7.34 -27.40 5.00
C SER A 62 6.17 -28.38 4.96
N VAL A 63 5.23 -28.22 4.02
CA VAL A 63 4.10 -29.16 3.84
C VAL A 63 4.59 -30.60 3.65
N HIS A 64 5.62 -30.79 2.83
CA HIS A 64 6.12 -32.13 2.54
C HIS A 64 6.59 -32.83 3.81
N PHE A 65 7.45 -32.19 4.60
CA PHE A 65 8.05 -32.81 5.78
C PHE A 65 7.08 -32.98 6.93
N LEU A 66 6.18 -31.98 7.14
CA LEU A 66 5.17 -32.10 8.18
C LEU A 66 4.15 -33.19 7.86
N ALA A 67 3.72 -33.33 6.61
CA ALA A 67 2.79 -34.35 6.20
C ALA A 67 3.38 -35.76 6.29
N LEU A 68 4.70 -35.94 6.17
CA LEU A 68 5.41 -37.19 6.23
C LEU A 68 6.04 -37.50 7.60
N ALA A 69 5.96 -36.60 8.57
CA ALA A 69 6.64 -36.73 9.86
C ALA A 69 6.27 -37.99 10.65
N HIS A 70 5.10 -38.57 10.39
CA HIS A 70 4.60 -39.77 11.07
C HIS A 70 4.82 -41.08 10.23
N ARG A 71 5.71 -41.02 9.24
CA ARG A 71 6.07 -42.19 8.39
C ARG A 71 4.85 -42.89 7.79
N PRO A 72 4.15 -42.24 6.86
CA PRO A 72 2.86 -42.78 6.33
C PRO A 72 2.95 -44.13 5.61
N LEU A 73 4.15 -44.56 5.26
CA LEU A 73 4.42 -45.88 4.68
C LEU A 73 5.10 -46.89 5.65
N HIS A 74 5.30 -46.49 6.92
CA HIS A 74 6.08 -47.26 7.91
C HIS A 74 7.52 -47.57 7.46
N LEU A 75 8.02 -46.88 6.43
CA LEU A 75 9.39 -47.03 5.93
C LEU A 75 10.31 -46.01 6.61
N ALA A 76 11.50 -46.43 7.00
CA ALA A 76 12.55 -45.52 7.40
C ALA A 76 13.11 -44.86 6.12
N ALA A 77 12.83 -43.58 5.95
CA ALA A 77 13.29 -42.83 4.78
C ALA A 77 14.26 -41.71 5.19
N GLY A 78 15.31 -41.55 4.41
CA GLY A 78 16.23 -40.44 4.49
C GLY A 78 16.16 -39.58 3.23
N TYR A 79 16.55 -38.31 3.33
CA TYR A 79 16.56 -37.39 2.21
C TYR A 79 17.96 -36.86 1.92
N GLY A 80 18.27 -36.68 0.65
CA GLY A 80 19.52 -36.04 0.22
C GLY A 80 19.45 -34.54 0.45
N GLY A 81 20.42 -34.00 1.20
CA GLY A 81 20.45 -32.56 1.52
C GLY A 81 20.47 -31.66 0.27
N ALA A 82 21.15 -32.13 -0.81
CA ALA A 82 21.23 -31.37 -2.07
C ALA A 82 19.88 -31.24 -2.76
N ILE A 83 19.08 -32.31 -2.85
CA ILE A 83 17.75 -32.31 -3.47
C ILE A 83 16.78 -31.52 -2.61
N THR A 84 16.84 -31.72 -1.30
CA THR A 84 16.03 -30.95 -0.33
C THR A 84 16.23 -29.43 -0.50
N LEU A 85 17.50 -28.99 -0.58
CA LEU A 85 17.82 -27.60 -0.80
C LEU A 85 17.40 -27.10 -2.21
N ALA A 86 17.60 -27.94 -3.24
CA ALA A 86 17.22 -27.58 -4.61
C ALA A 86 15.72 -27.42 -4.79
N VAL A 87 14.90 -28.29 -4.18
CA VAL A 87 13.44 -28.18 -4.20
C VAL A 87 12.98 -26.93 -3.45
N TRP A 88 13.55 -26.65 -2.27
CA TRP A 88 13.27 -25.41 -1.55
C TRP A 88 13.63 -24.18 -2.36
N ALA A 89 14.85 -24.10 -2.90
CA ALA A 89 15.31 -22.97 -3.71
C ALA A 89 14.47 -22.80 -4.99
N GLY A 90 14.09 -23.91 -5.63
CA GLY A 90 13.17 -23.94 -6.77
C GLY A 90 11.80 -23.36 -6.44
N GLY A 91 11.23 -23.74 -5.29
CA GLY A 91 9.97 -23.17 -4.78
C GLY A 91 10.06 -21.67 -4.50
N VAL A 92 11.14 -21.21 -3.87
CA VAL A 92 11.40 -19.79 -3.62
C VAL A 92 11.54 -19.01 -4.94
N LEU A 93 12.32 -19.53 -5.90
CA LEU A 93 12.49 -18.90 -7.21
C LEU A 93 11.19 -18.84 -7.99
N ALA A 94 10.43 -19.93 -8.01
CA ALA A 94 9.12 -19.98 -8.65
C ALA A 94 8.14 -18.96 -8.01
N GLY A 95 8.14 -18.89 -6.68
CA GLY A 95 7.37 -17.87 -5.94
C GLY A 95 7.76 -16.45 -6.31
N ALA A 96 9.07 -16.16 -6.40
CA ALA A 96 9.56 -14.84 -6.79
C ALA A 96 9.12 -14.45 -8.21
N LEU A 97 9.26 -15.36 -9.17
CA LEU A 97 8.84 -15.13 -10.56
C LEU A 97 7.32 -14.97 -10.68
N ALA A 98 6.56 -15.83 -10.02
CA ALA A 98 5.10 -15.77 -10.03
C ALA A 98 4.57 -14.45 -9.43
N LEU A 99 5.08 -14.06 -8.26
CA LEU A 99 4.71 -12.80 -7.61
C LEU A 99 5.11 -11.58 -8.43
N ARG A 100 6.31 -11.60 -9.02
CA ARG A 100 6.75 -10.55 -9.92
C ARG A 100 5.83 -10.40 -11.14
N TRP A 101 5.39 -11.51 -11.74
CA TRP A 101 4.50 -11.48 -12.90
C TRP A 101 3.09 -11.03 -12.51
N ALA A 102 2.55 -11.53 -11.39
CA ALA A 102 1.21 -11.17 -10.91
C ALA A 102 1.10 -9.68 -10.51
N PHE A 103 2.17 -9.08 -9.96
CA PHE A 103 2.16 -7.71 -9.43
C PHE A 103 2.96 -6.69 -10.27
N ALA A 104 3.37 -7.03 -11.49
CA ALA A 104 4.13 -6.15 -12.39
C ALA A 104 3.31 -4.96 -12.97
N GLY A 105 2.17 -4.62 -12.39
CA GLY A 105 1.39 -3.40 -12.69
C GLY A 105 0.61 -3.38 -14.02
N ARG A 106 0.73 -4.42 -14.85
CA ARG A 106 -0.07 -4.60 -16.07
C ARG A 106 -0.69 -5.99 -16.05
N THR A 107 -2.01 -6.06 -16.14
CA THR A 107 -2.76 -7.30 -16.30
C THR A 107 -2.38 -7.95 -17.63
N ARG A 108 -1.36 -8.81 -17.60
CA ARG A 108 -0.96 -9.64 -18.75
C ARG A 108 -1.49 -11.04 -18.50
N PRO A 109 -2.56 -11.50 -19.16
CA PRO A 109 -3.16 -12.82 -18.90
C PRO A 109 -2.14 -13.96 -19.08
N ALA A 110 -1.23 -13.82 -20.05
CA ALA A 110 -0.15 -14.80 -20.25
C ALA A 110 0.82 -14.89 -19.07
N ALA A 111 1.16 -13.75 -18.45
CA ALA A 111 2.04 -13.75 -17.27
C ALA A 111 1.36 -14.37 -16.04
N ASN A 112 0.06 -14.11 -15.85
CA ASN A 112 -0.71 -14.73 -14.78
C ASN A 112 -0.83 -16.25 -14.99
N LEU A 113 -1.10 -16.68 -16.21
CA LEU A 113 -1.13 -18.11 -16.55
C LEU A 113 0.24 -18.77 -16.28
N ALA A 114 1.33 -18.15 -16.73
CA ALA A 114 2.68 -18.64 -16.49
C ALA A 114 2.99 -18.74 -14.99
N ALA A 115 2.56 -17.77 -14.17
CA ALA A 115 2.69 -17.79 -12.72
C ALA A 115 1.95 -18.97 -12.09
N VAL A 116 0.69 -19.18 -12.47
CA VAL A 116 -0.14 -20.30 -11.98
C VAL A 116 0.45 -21.65 -12.40
N LEU A 117 0.90 -21.78 -13.64
CA LEU A 117 1.54 -23.01 -14.14
C LEU A 117 2.85 -23.30 -13.36
N LEU A 118 3.68 -22.28 -13.14
CA LEU A 118 4.94 -22.43 -12.43
C LEU A 118 4.74 -22.85 -10.97
N LEU A 119 3.80 -22.22 -10.25
CA LEU A 119 3.46 -22.59 -8.88
C LEU A 119 2.83 -23.99 -8.80
N THR A 120 2.04 -24.37 -9.79
CA THR A 120 1.49 -25.74 -9.87
C THR A 120 2.59 -26.77 -10.11
N ALA A 121 3.53 -26.46 -11.02
CA ALA A 121 4.65 -27.36 -11.32
C ALA A 121 5.51 -27.63 -10.07
N THR A 122 5.77 -26.63 -9.23
CA THR A 122 6.51 -26.83 -7.98
C THR A 122 5.70 -27.57 -6.92
N ALA A 123 4.38 -27.33 -6.83
CA ALA A 123 3.50 -28.00 -5.85
C ALA A 123 3.31 -29.50 -6.15
N VAL A 124 3.28 -29.88 -7.43
CA VAL A 124 3.15 -31.28 -7.87
C VAL A 124 4.52 -31.94 -8.00
N GLY A 125 5.49 -31.26 -8.61
CA GLY A 125 6.82 -31.79 -8.88
C GLY A 125 7.68 -31.96 -7.63
N GLY A 126 7.53 -31.09 -6.62
CA GLY A 126 8.29 -31.21 -5.37
C GLY A 126 8.12 -32.57 -4.67
N PRO A 127 6.90 -32.99 -4.32
CA PRO A 127 6.65 -34.33 -3.74
C PRO A 127 7.16 -35.48 -4.60
N MET A 128 7.05 -35.37 -5.92
CA MET A 128 7.58 -36.39 -6.84
C MET A 128 9.10 -36.51 -6.75
N LEU A 129 9.81 -35.34 -6.75
CA LEU A 129 11.27 -35.30 -6.63
C LEU A 129 11.76 -35.89 -5.31
N TYR A 130 11.03 -35.68 -4.20
CA TYR A 130 11.36 -36.27 -2.92
C TYR A 130 11.20 -37.80 -2.92
N LEU A 131 10.14 -38.36 -3.54
CA LEU A 131 9.98 -39.81 -3.68
C LEU A 131 11.08 -40.42 -4.55
N VAL A 132 11.52 -39.72 -5.60
CA VAL A 132 12.68 -40.14 -6.41
C VAL A 132 13.96 -40.12 -5.56
N ASP A 133 14.15 -39.10 -4.72
CA ASP A 133 15.33 -38.97 -3.84
C ASP A 133 15.38 -40.06 -2.76
N MET A 134 14.25 -40.56 -2.28
CA MET A 134 14.17 -41.66 -1.35
C MET A 134 14.77 -42.97 -1.93
N ARG A 135 14.97 -43.04 -3.26
CA ARG A 135 15.51 -44.21 -3.98
C ARG A 135 14.86 -45.52 -3.55
N LEU A 136 13.53 -45.55 -3.60
CA LEU A 136 12.77 -46.74 -3.27
C LEU A 136 13.09 -47.89 -4.25
N ALA A 137 13.32 -49.08 -3.73
CA ALA A 137 13.51 -50.29 -4.52
C ALA A 137 12.51 -51.35 -4.09
N PRO A 138 11.60 -51.81 -4.98
CA PRO A 138 11.39 -51.34 -6.35
C PRO A 138 10.88 -49.87 -6.44
N ALA A 139 11.09 -49.22 -7.58
CA ALA A 139 10.63 -47.85 -7.80
C ALA A 139 9.09 -47.76 -7.79
N PRO A 140 8.50 -46.67 -7.30
CA PRO A 140 7.05 -46.52 -7.27
C PRO A 140 6.46 -46.38 -8.68
N HIS A 141 5.31 -47.02 -8.89
CA HIS A 141 4.53 -46.85 -10.11
C HIS A 141 3.60 -45.67 -10.00
N TRP A 142 3.70 -44.74 -10.98
CA TRP A 142 2.92 -43.49 -10.98
C TRP A 142 1.60 -43.66 -11.76
N GLN A 143 0.49 -43.37 -11.11
CA GLN A 143 -0.81 -43.31 -11.77
C GLN A 143 -1.04 -41.93 -12.44
N ALA A 144 -1.14 -41.93 -13.77
CA ALA A 144 -1.23 -40.67 -14.54
C ALA A 144 -2.52 -39.89 -14.26
N LEU A 145 -3.66 -40.58 -14.10
CA LEU A 145 -4.96 -39.92 -13.88
C LEU A 145 -5.02 -39.15 -12.54
N PRO A 146 -4.68 -39.72 -11.39
CA PRO A 146 -4.62 -39.00 -10.12
C PRO A 146 -3.65 -37.81 -10.16
N LEU A 147 -2.48 -37.96 -10.80
CA LEU A 147 -1.52 -36.87 -10.96
C LEU A 147 -2.10 -35.73 -11.79
N ALA A 148 -2.77 -36.03 -12.90
CA ALA A 148 -3.42 -35.01 -13.73
C ALA A 148 -4.53 -34.28 -12.96
N LEU A 149 -5.34 -35.00 -12.20
CA LEU A 149 -6.39 -34.42 -11.36
C LEU A 149 -5.81 -33.54 -10.24
N ALA A 150 -4.71 -33.95 -9.61
CA ALA A 150 -4.00 -33.16 -8.62
C ALA A 150 -3.44 -31.85 -9.22
N ALA A 151 -2.86 -31.93 -10.42
CA ALA A 151 -2.37 -30.75 -11.13
C ALA A 151 -3.51 -29.78 -11.50
N LEU A 152 -4.64 -30.29 -12.01
CA LEU A 152 -5.82 -29.48 -12.34
C LEU A 152 -6.42 -28.83 -11.09
N ALA A 153 -6.51 -29.56 -9.98
CA ALA A 153 -6.99 -29.02 -8.71
C ALA A 153 -6.08 -27.88 -8.22
N MET A 154 -4.75 -28.03 -8.32
CA MET A 154 -3.81 -26.98 -7.92
C MET A 154 -3.86 -25.76 -8.83
N LEU A 155 -4.04 -25.96 -10.14
CA LEU A 155 -4.29 -24.86 -11.08
C LEU A 155 -5.54 -24.07 -10.69
N ALA A 156 -6.62 -24.74 -10.33
CA ALA A 156 -7.86 -24.12 -9.88
C ALA A 156 -7.64 -23.33 -8.58
N VAL A 157 -6.92 -23.91 -7.61
CA VAL A 157 -6.59 -23.24 -6.32
C VAL A 157 -5.78 -21.97 -6.56
N TRP A 158 -4.69 -22.02 -7.34
CA TRP A 158 -3.87 -20.82 -7.60
C TRP A 158 -4.63 -19.77 -8.38
N THR A 159 -5.48 -20.17 -9.33
CA THR A 159 -6.32 -19.24 -10.08
C THR A 159 -7.33 -18.55 -9.15
N ALA A 160 -8.01 -19.31 -8.29
CA ALA A 160 -8.94 -18.75 -7.31
C ALA A 160 -8.24 -17.80 -6.32
N CYS A 161 -7.06 -18.18 -5.82
CA CYS A 161 -6.24 -17.31 -4.96
C CYS A 161 -5.87 -16.00 -5.67
N GLY A 162 -5.49 -16.07 -6.95
CA GLY A 162 -5.22 -14.90 -7.77
C GLY A 162 -6.43 -13.96 -7.90
N VAL A 163 -7.62 -14.52 -8.14
CA VAL A 163 -8.89 -13.75 -8.21
C VAL A 163 -9.24 -13.11 -6.86
N LEU A 164 -9.11 -13.86 -5.76
CA LEU A 164 -9.40 -13.35 -4.41
C LEU A 164 -8.42 -12.25 -3.98
N ALA A 165 -7.14 -12.37 -4.36
CA ALA A 165 -6.10 -11.42 -4.01
C ALA A 165 -6.02 -10.21 -4.96
N ALA A 166 -6.71 -10.23 -6.11
CA ALA A 166 -6.67 -9.18 -7.10
C ALA A 166 -7.55 -7.97 -6.75
N GLY A 167 -7.15 -6.79 -7.24
CA GLY A 167 -7.95 -5.57 -7.19
C GLY A 167 -8.34 -5.09 -5.79
N PRO A 168 -9.53 -4.45 -5.65
CA PRO A 168 -10.00 -3.88 -4.38
C PRO A 168 -10.19 -4.92 -3.27
N ARG A 169 -10.56 -6.16 -3.63
CA ARG A 169 -10.72 -7.28 -2.67
C ARG A 169 -9.42 -7.61 -1.97
N GLY A 170 -8.29 -7.64 -2.68
CA GLY A 170 -6.98 -7.87 -2.09
C GLY A 170 -6.53 -6.79 -1.10
N ALA A 171 -7.18 -5.62 -1.07
CA ALA A 171 -6.96 -4.59 -0.06
C ALA A 171 -7.48 -5.01 1.32
N ASP A 172 -8.58 -5.77 1.39
CA ASP A 172 -9.15 -6.29 2.63
C ASP A 172 -8.38 -7.54 3.09
N TRP A 173 -8.02 -7.57 4.38
CA TRP A 173 -7.31 -8.68 4.99
C TRP A 173 -8.11 -9.99 4.96
N ARG A 174 -9.45 -9.91 4.96
CA ARG A 174 -10.36 -11.07 4.95
C ARG A 174 -10.21 -11.89 3.66
N TRP A 175 -10.16 -11.23 2.51
CA TRP A 175 -9.97 -11.91 1.23
C TRP A 175 -8.58 -12.51 1.08
N ARG A 176 -7.55 -11.83 1.63
CA ARG A 176 -6.20 -12.42 1.69
C ARG A 176 -6.14 -13.62 2.59
N ALA A 177 -6.81 -13.57 3.75
CA ALA A 177 -6.90 -14.71 4.65
C ALA A 177 -7.64 -15.89 3.99
N ALA A 178 -8.75 -15.62 3.31
CA ALA A 178 -9.49 -16.65 2.56
C ALA A 178 -8.62 -17.28 1.45
N ALA A 179 -7.92 -16.46 0.66
CA ALA A 179 -6.99 -16.94 -0.35
C ALA A 179 -5.84 -17.77 0.26
N ALA A 180 -5.30 -17.34 1.38
CA ALA A 180 -4.22 -18.03 2.08
C ALA A 180 -4.67 -19.38 2.67
N VAL A 181 -5.86 -19.43 3.26
CA VAL A 181 -6.45 -20.69 3.76
C VAL A 181 -6.71 -21.65 2.59
N LEU A 182 -7.29 -21.15 1.50
CA LEU A 182 -7.51 -21.95 0.29
C LEU A 182 -6.19 -22.50 -0.28
N ALA A 183 -5.14 -21.67 -0.35
CA ALA A 183 -3.82 -22.09 -0.82
C ALA A 183 -3.20 -23.15 0.12
N GLY A 184 -3.21 -22.91 1.43
CA GLY A 184 -2.62 -23.82 2.42
C GLY A 184 -3.31 -25.18 2.46
N THR A 185 -4.64 -25.21 2.48
CA THR A 185 -5.43 -26.46 2.43
C THR A 185 -5.27 -27.15 1.08
N GLY A 186 -5.26 -26.39 -0.03
CA GLY A 186 -5.04 -26.91 -1.37
C GLY A 186 -3.66 -27.55 -1.53
N LEU A 187 -2.61 -26.92 -1.01
CA LEU A 187 -1.25 -27.47 -1.03
C LEU A 187 -1.17 -28.82 -0.32
N VAL A 188 -1.77 -28.97 0.86
CA VAL A 188 -1.78 -30.24 1.59
C VAL A 188 -2.61 -31.30 0.86
N ALA A 189 -3.81 -30.93 0.40
CA ALA A 189 -4.68 -31.86 -0.33
C ALA A 189 -4.01 -32.38 -1.62
N VAL A 190 -3.41 -31.50 -2.39
CA VAL A 190 -2.68 -31.87 -3.62
C VAL A 190 -1.42 -32.67 -3.29
N HIS A 191 -0.71 -32.32 -2.21
CA HIS A 191 0.44 -33.09 -1.74
C HIS A 191 0.05 -34.55 -1.43
N HIS A 192 -1.03 -34.74 -0.68
CA HIS A 192 -1.54 -36.12 -0.38
C HIS A 192 -2.00 -36.84 -1.64
N ALA A 193 -2.66 -36.14 -2.58
CA ALA A 193 -3.10 -36.73 -3.85
C ALA A 193 -1.91 -37.17 -4.73
N VAL A 194 -0.82 -36.36 -4.77
CA VAL A 194 0.40 -36.69 -5.51
C VAL A 194 1.08 -37.91 -4.89
N LEU A 195 1.20 -37.98 -3.57
CA LEU A 195 1.78 -39.14 -2.89
C LEU A 195 0.89 -40.40 -3.09
N GLY A 196 -0.43 -40.25 -2.96
CA GLY A 196 -1.39 -41.35 -3.19
C GLY A 196 -1.39 -41.84 -4.63
N ALA A 197 -0.94 -41.04 -5.61
CA ALA A 197 -0.75 -41.48 -6.98
C ALA A 197 0.50 -42.36 -7.18
N ALA A 198 1.40 -42.38 -6.20
CA ALA A 198 2.58 -43.22 -6.20
C ALA A 198 2.25 -44.60 -5.53
N GLN A 199 2.15 -45.62 -6.31
CA GLN A 199 1.98 -47.01 -5.83
C GLN A 199 3.33 -47.57 -5.41
N VAL A 200 3.51 -47.80 -4.13
CA VAL A 200 4.72 -48.40 -3.54
C VAL A 200 4.45 -49.85 -3.19
N SER A 201 5.24 -50.77 -3.73
CA SER A 201 5.06 -52.22 -3.50
C SER A 201 5.34 -52.60 -2.04
N GLU A 202 4.63 -53.57 -1.51
CA GLU A 202 4.95 -54.20 -0.23
C GLU A 202 6.39 -54.76 -0.28
N GLY A 203 7.17 -54.48 0.76
CA GLY A 203 8.59 -54.87 0.79
C GLY A 203 9.55 -53.86 0.14
N ALA A 204 9.09 -52.73 -0.37
CA ALA A 204 9.96 -51.67 -0.83
C ALA A 204 10.87 -51.17 0.31
N VAL A 205 12.13 -50.95 0.00
CA VAL A 205 13.13 -50.39 0.93
C VAL A 205 13.68 -49.10 0.39
N SER A 206 13.96 -48.12 1.27
CA SER A 206 14.64 -46.90 0.92
C SER A 206 16.15 -47.14 0.97
N LEU A 207 16.84 -46.88 -0.12
CA LEU A 207 18.31 -46.93 -0.19
C LEU A 207 18.98 -45.74 0.50
N HIS A 208 18.22 -44.71 0.85
CA HIS A 208 18.67 -43.57 1.62
C HIS A 208 18.34 -43.63 3.13
N ALA A 209 17.91 -44.80 3.63
CA ALA A 209 17.44 -44.95 5.03
C ALA A 209 18.47 -44.56 6.10
N MET A 210 19.73 -44.54 5.77
CA MET A 210 20.85 -44.20 6.70
C MET A 210 21.31 -42.74 6.65
N GLY A 211 20.53 -41.84 6.03
CA GLY A 211 20.85 -40.39 6.03
C GLY A 211 20.73 -39.76 7.43
N TRP A 212 21.61 -38.83 7.76
CA TRP A 212 21.57 -38.07 9.01
C TRP A 212 20.37 -37.12 9.11
N LEU A 213 19.66 -36.91 8.01
CA LEU A 213 18.42 -36.13 7.95
C LEU A 213 17.22 -37.10 8.09
N ALA A 214 16.86 -37.41 9.31
CA ALA A 214 15.66 -38.21 9.61
C ALA A 214 14.39 -37.38 9.40
N ASP A 215 13.30 -38.04 8.97
CA ASP A 215 11.99 -37.44 8.68
C ASP A 215 11.50 -36.46 9.75
N THR A 216 11.54 -36.87 11.02
CA THR A 216 11.08 -36.07 12.16
C THR A 216 11.94 -34.84 12.40
N THR A 217 13.27 -34.93 12.22
CA THR A 217 14.18 -33.82 12.39
C THR A 217 13.97 -32.77 11.30
N LEU A 218 13.83 -33.20 10.05
CA LEU A 218 13.53 -32.29 8.93
C LEU A 218 12.14 -31.66 9.07
N ALA A 219 11.14 -32.42 9.52
CA ALA A 219 9.80 -31.89 9.75
C ALA A 219 9.81 -30.77 10.81
N LEU A 220 10.48 -31.00 11.93
CA LEU A 220 10.63 -30.01 12.99
C LEU A 220 11.42 -28.78 12.50
N LEU A 221 12.55 -29.01 11.84
CA LEU A 221 13.37 -27.91 11.31
C LEU A 221 12.60 -27.07 10.27
N ALA A 222 11.96 -27.73 9.29
CA ALA A 222 11.17 -27.06 8.27
C ALA A 222 10.00 -26.28 8.88
N GLY A 223 9.30 -26.89 9.82
CA GLY A 223 8.18 -26.27 10.53
C GLY A 223 8.59 -25.05 11.33
N VAL A 224 9.60 -25.19 12.20
CA VAL A 224 10.09 -24.11 13.05
C VAL A 224 10.69 -22.97 12.23
N VAL A 225 11.53 -23.27 11.24
CA VAL A 225 12.15 -22.24 10.38
C VAL A 225 11.09 -21.49 9.59
N THR A 226 10.12 -22.19 9.00
CA THR A 226 9.03 -21.56 8.23
C THR A 226 8.14 -20.71 9.13
N LEU A 227 7.82 -21.18 10.33
CA LEU A 227 7.03 -20.43 11.31
C LEU A 227 7.78 -19.17 11.76
N ALA A 228 9.05 -19.30 12.17
CA ALA A 228 9.87 -18.18 12.61
C ALA A 228 10.04 -17.13 11.50
N LEU A 229 10.32 -17.57 10.27
CA LEU A 229 10.41 -16.70 9.10
C LEU A 229 9.09 -15.97 8.85
N SER A 230 7.96 -16.69 8.84
CA SER A 230 6.64 -16.11 8.57
C SER A 230 6.24 -15.10 9.66
N VAL A 231 6.45 -15.42 10.93
CA VAL A 231 6.16 -14.52 12.05
C VAL A 231 7.05 -13.28 11.99
N THR A 232 8.35 -13.44 11.71
CA THR A 232 9.29 -12.31 11.59
C THR A 232 8.90 -11.38 10.44
N LEU A 233 8.61 -11.93 9.26
CA LEU A 233 8.19 -11.15 8.10
C LEU A 233 6.86 -10.43 8.34
N LEU A 234 5.92 -11.10 9.00
CA LEU A 234 4.64 -10.49 9.37
C LEU A 234 4.83 -9.35 10.38
N ALA A 235 5.66 -9.56 11.40
CA ALA A 235 5.99 -8.53 12.39
C ALA A 235 6.65 -7.31 11.73
N LEU A 236 7.62 -7.52 10.84
CA LEU A 236 8.24 -6.44 10.05
C LEU A 236 7.22 -5.70 9.18
N SER A 237 6.30 -6.43 8.55
CA SER A 237 5.21 -5.85 7.76
C SER A 237 4.31 -4.94 8.61
N ILE A 238 3.89 -5.43 9.78
CA ILE A 238 3.04 -4.66 10.71
C ILE A 238 3.79 -3.43 11.24
N MET A 239 5.06 -3.60 11.63
CA MET A 239 5.88 -2.51 12.17
C MET A 239 6.07 -1.39 11.13
N GLU A 240 6.38 -1.74 9.90
CA GLU A 240 6.52 -0.77 8.81
C GLU A 240 5.19 -0.05 8.51
N ALA A 241 4.06 -0.78 8.50
CA ALA A 241 2.75 -0.16 8.31
C ALA A 241 2.40 0.83 9.45
N ARG A 242 2.75 0.51 10.70
CA ARG A 242 2.60 1.42 11.85
C ARG A 242 3.48 2.65 11.73
N MET A 243 4.76 2.47 11.37
CA MET A 243 5.71 3.58 11.19
C MET A 243 5.25 4.54 10.08
N ARG A 244 4.79 4.03 8.93
CA ARG A 244 4.23 4.86 7.85
C ARG A 244 2.99 5.65 8.29
N ARG A 245 2.10 5.04 9.09
CA ARG A 245 0.92 5.74 9.65
C ARG A 245 1.34 6.84 10.62
N ALA A 246 2.28 6.56 11.53
CA ALA A 246 2.80 7.53 12.48
C ALA A 246 3.47 8.73 11.77
N LEU A 247 4.27 8.46 10.75
CA LEU A 247 4.91 9.50 9.95
C LEU A 247 3.88 10.38 9.23
N ARG A 248 2.88 9.78 8.58
CA ARG A 248 1.80 10.55 7.93
C ARG A 248 1.03 11.40 8.93
N ALA A 249 0.73 10.86 10.11
CA ALA A 249 0.06 11.61 11.18
C ALA A 249 0.93 12.76 11.72
N ALA A 250 2.24 12.58 11.80
CA ALA A 250 3.18 13.64 12.19
C ALA A 250 3.24 14.75 11.14
N ILE A 251 3.35 14.40 9.85
CA ILE A 251 3.32 15.36 8.74
C ILE A 251 2.00 16.14 8.75
N ALA A 252 0.86 15.46 8.88
CA ALA A 252 -0.45 16.12 8.92
C ALA A 252 -0.58 17.10 10.10
N ARG A 253 0.00 16.79 11.27
CA ARG A 253 0.04 17.70 12.43
C ARG A 253 0.89 18.94 12.17
N VAL A 254 2.05 18.79 11.53
CA VAL A 254 2.90 19.91 11.14
C VAL A 254 2.20 20.81 10.13
N GLU A 255 1.53 20.21 9.14
CA GLU A 255 0.74 20.92 8.15
C GLU A 255 -0.47 21.64 8.78
N GLU A 256 -1.13 21.04 9.75
CA GLU A 256 -2.25 21.63 10.49
C GLU A 256 -1.76 22.79 11.38
N ALA A 257 -0.61 22.64 12.05
CA ALA A 257 0.00 23.70 12.85
C ALA A 257 0.44 24.90 11.99
N SER A 258 0.68 24.72 10.69
CA SER A 258 1.05 25.79 9.74
C SER A 258 -0.18 26.41 9.04
N ARG A 259 -1.23 26.75 9.80
CA ARG A 259 -2.44 27.41 9.26
C ARG A 259 -2.34 28.93 9.17
N THR A 260 -1.31 29.51 9.73
CA THR A 260 -1.09 30.96 9.77
C THR A 260 0.17 31.33 8.99
N ASP A 261 0.17 32.53 8.40
CA ASP A 261 1.36 33.14 7.85
C ASP A 261 2.30 33.57 8.98
N ALA A 262 3.55 33.15 8.90
CA ALA A 262 4.53 33.36 9.97
C ALA A 262 4.85 34.84 10.22
N LEU A 263 4.76 35.69 9.19
CA LEU A 263 5.07 37.11 9.26
C LEU A 263 3.90 37.92 9.83
N THR A 264 2.72 37.79 9.23
CA THR A 264 1.55 38.63 9.54
C THR A 264 0.61 38.01 10.59
N ARG A 265 0.79 36.73 10.94
CA ARG A 265 -0.10 35.97 11.82
C ARG A 265 -1.55 35.87 11.32
N LEU A 266 -1.82 36.27 10.09
CA LEU A 266 -3.09 36.02 9.42
C LEU A 266 -3.20 34.53 9.03
N PRO A 267 -4.40 33.99 8.81
CA PRO A 267 -4.58 32.77 8.06
C PRO A 267 -3.75 32.81 6.76
N ASN A 268 -3.11 31.70 6.44
CA ASN A 268 -2.38 31.56 5.19
C ASN A 268 -3.31 31.16 4.02
N ARG A 269 -2.77 31.13 2.81
CA ARG A 269 -3.50 30.76 1.58
C ARG A 269 -4.26 29.43 1.74
N ARG A 270 -3.62 28.42 2.34
CA ARG A 270 -4.23 27.10 2.55
C ARG A 270 -5.45 27.14 3.48
N SER A 271 -5.35 27.92 4.56
CA SER A 271 -6.49 28.15 5.48
C SER A 271 -7.65 28.85 4.80
N PHE A 272 -7.34 29.81 3.92
CA PHE A 272 -8.32 30.50 3.12
C PHE A 272 -9.04 29.54 2.15
N GLU A 273 -8.27 28.75 1.38
CA GLU A 273 -8.80 27.75 0.44
C GLU A 273 -9.71 26.74 1.15
N ALA A 274 -9.27 26.19 2.29
CA ALA A 274 -10.08 25.26 3.09
C ALA A 274 -11.40 25.88 3.58
N ARG A 275 -11.39 27.18 3.92
CA ARG A 275 -12.63 27.89 4.34
C ARG A 275 -13.55 28.19 3.17
N LEU A 276 -12.97 28.51 2.02
CA LEU A 276 -13.69 28.75 0.78
C LEU A 276 -14.37 27.46 0.29
N ASP A 277 -13.67 26.32 0.35
CA ASP A 277 -14.24 24.99 0.05
C ASP A 277 -15.40 24.65 0.98
N ALA A 278 -15.26 24.93 2.27
CA ALA A 278 -16.34 24.71 3.24
C ALA A 278 -17.58 25.56 2.92
N VAL A 279 -17.40 26.81 2.51
CA VAL A 279 -18.51 27.70 2.08
C VAL A 279 -19.16 27.15 0.80
N ALA A 280 -18.35 26.66 -0.15
CA ALA A 280 -18.84 26.09 -1.39
C ALA A 280 -19.71 24.84 -1.16
N HIS A 281 -19.30 23.96 -0.28
CA HIS A 281 -20.09 22.77 0.08
C HIS A 281 -21.43 23.13 0.76
N HIS A 282 -21.46 24.18 1.57
CA HIS A 282 -22.70 24.67 2.19
C HIS A 282 -23.60 25.42 1.22
N ALA A 283 -23.02 26.17 0.26
CA ALA A 283 -23.75 26.88 -0.78
C ALA A 283 -24.51 25.94 -1.74
N ALA A 284 -24.11 24.68 -1.87
CA ALA A 284 -24.85 23.66 -2.59
C ALA A 284 -26.23 23.36 -1.97
N ALA A 285 -26.39 23.62 -0.66
CA ALA A 285 -27.65 23.40 0.06
C ALA A 285 -28.50 24.70 0.17
N ALA A 286 -27.88 25.88 0.12
CA ALA A 286 -28.54 27.19 0.11
C ALA A 286 -27.67 28.19 -0.68
N PRO A 287 -28.09 28.64 -1.87
CA PRO A 287 -27.28 29.48 -2.74
C PRO A 287 -27.19 30.93 -2.23
N LEU A 288 -26.47 31.13 -1.14
CA LEU A 288 -26.12 32.46 -0.66
C LEU A 288 -24.81 32.89 -1.35
N ALA A 289 -24.87 33.99 -2.10
CA ALA A 289 -23.68 34.56 -2.72
C ALA A 289 -22.66 34.94 -1.65
N THR A 290 -21.39 34.70 -1.95
CA THR A 290 -20.24 35.08 -1.11
C THR A 290 -19.23 35.80 -1.98
N ALA A 291 -18.68 36.91 -1.50
CA ALA A 291 -17.66 37.64 -2.23
C ALA A 291 -16.25 37.26 -1.78
N VAL A 292 -15.38 37.11 -2.78
CA VAL A 292 -13.93 36.95 -2.62
C VAL A 292 -13.27 38.18 -3.15
N LEU A 293 -12.44 38.85 -2.33
CA LEU A 293 -11.64 39.99 -2.72
C LEU A 293 -10.17 39.60 -2.72
N PHE A 294 -9.47 39.86 -3.80
CA PHE A 294 -8.03 39.67 -3.92
C PHE A 294 -7.38 41.06 -3.86
N ILE A 295 -6.44 41.28 -2.95
CA ILE A 295 -5.84 42.55 -2.64
C ILE A 295 -4.35 42.44 -2.91
N GLY A 296 -3.86 43.11 -3.94
CA GLY A 296 -2.44 43.25 -4.25
C GLY A 296 -1.94 44.64 -3.80
N LEU A 297 -0.76 44.71 -3.17
CA LEU A 297 -0.16 45.95 -2.78
C LEU A 297 0.68 46.51 -3.94
N ASP A 298 0.35 47.72 -4.39
CA ASP A 298 1.05 48.33 -5.53
C ASP A 298 2.46 48.73 -5.14
N GLN A 299 3.42 48.48 -6.05
CA GLN A 299 4.80 48.89 -5.91
C GLN A 299 5.52 48.42 -4.63
N PHE A 300 5.03 47.37 -3.96
CA PHE A 300 5.66 46.83 -2.75
C PHE A 300 7.14 46.41 -2.99
N LYS A 301 7.45 45.94 -4.20
CA LYS A 301 8.83 45.63 -4.57
C LYS A 301 9.74 46.85 -4.48
N GLN A 302 9.26 48.02 -4.87
CA GLN A 302 10.05 49.25 -4.79
C GLN A 302 10.37 49.65 -3.34
N VAL A 303 9.44 49.36 -2.41
CA VAL A 303 9.69 49.56 -0.97
C VAL A 303 10.82 48.63 -0.51
N ASN A 304 10.79 47.33 -0.89
CA ASN A 304 11.87 46.41 -0.57
C ASN A 304 13.23 46.84 -1.17
N ASP A 305 13.23 47.32 -2.42
CA ASP A 305 14.43 47.72 -3.12
C ASP A 305 15.01 49.02 -2.54
N SER A 306 14.14 49.94 -2.06
CA SER A 306 14.55 51.22 -1.53
C SER A 306 14.89 51.22 -0.03
N PHE A 307 14.16 50.46 0.78
CA PHE A 307 14.27 50.51 2.25
C PHE A 307 14.70 49.13 2.86
N GLY A 308 14.89 48.15 2.04
CA GLY A 308 15.30 46.80 2.45
C GLY A 308 14.13 45.91 2.91
N ARG A 309 14.36 44.59 2.85
CA ARG A 309 13.34 43.56 3.14
C ARG A 309 12.76 43.66 4.55
N ARG A 310 13.57 44.07 5.53
CA ARG A 310 13.09 44.23 6.91
C ARG A 310 11.99 45.26 7.03
N THR A 311 12.16 46.40 6.36
CA THR A 311 11.15 47.48 6.32
C THR A 311 9.89 47.02 5.58
N GLY A 312 10.05 46.26 4.48
CA GLY A 312 8.93 45.61 3.79
C GLY A 312 8.16 44.63 4.66
N ASP A 313 8.86 43.80 5.45
CA ASP A 313 8.22 42.86 6.38
C ASP A 313 7.40 43.58 7.46
N LEU A 314 7.94 44.69 8.04
CA LEU A 314 7.22 45.53 9.00
C LEU A 314 6.01 46.21 8.37
N LEU A 315 6.15 46.67 7.12
CA LEU A 315 5.04 47.24 6.37
C LEU A 315 3.92 46.22 6.13
N LEU A 316 4.26 44.98 5.74
CA LEU A 316 3.27 43.92 5.58
C LEU A 316 2.54 43.59 6.88
N GLN A 317 3.22 43.61 8.01
CA GLN A 317 2.59 43.46 9.33
C GLN A 317 1.62 44.56 9.63
N ALA A 318 2.03 45.83 9.39
CA ALA A 318 1.18 47.01 9.60
C ALA A 318 -0.05 47.03 8.67
N VAL A 319 0.14 46.66 7.39
CA VAL A 319 -0.96 46.48 6.42
C VAL A 319 -1.93 45.39 6.92
N ALA A 320 -1.43 44.26 7.35
CA ALA A 320 -2.28 43.16 7.87
C ALA A 320 -3.14 43.59 9.07
N GLU A 321 -2.57 44.36 10.00
CA GLU A 321 -3.31 44.90 11.16
C GLU A 321 -4.35 45.96 10.72
N ARG A 322 -4.00 46.85 9.80
CA ARG A 322 -4.92 47.86 9.25
C ARG A 322 -6.11 47.21 8.54
N LEU A 323 -5.86 46.24 7.64
CA LEU A 323 -6.89 45.48 6.95
C LEU A 323 -7.79 44.76 7.94
N ARG A 324 -7.19 44.07 8.94
CA ARG A 324 -7.92 43.37 9.99
C ARG A 324 -8.84 44.33 10.76
N GLY A 325 -8.38 45.52 11.08
CA GLY A 325 -9.16 46.55 11.75
C GLY A 325 -10.39 47.00 10.94
N VAL A 326 -10.22 47.19 9.62
CA VAL A 326 -11.31 47.59 8.72
C VAL A 326 -12.33 46.44 8.56
N ILE A 327 -11.86 45.20 8.38
CA ILE A 327 -12.72 44.06 8.11
C ILE A 327 -13.48 43.64 9.37
N GLY A 328 -12.82 43.63 10.51
CA GLY A 328 -13.41 43.22 11.78
C GLY A 328 -13.95 41.78 11.72
N ARG A 329 -15.24 41.59 12.00
CA ARG A 329 -15.95 40.28 12.00
C ARG A 329 -16.70 39.99 10.69
N ARG A 330 -16.59 40.85 9.66
CA ARG A 330 -17.36 40.73 8.42
C ARG A 330 -16.83 39.70 7.44
N GLY A 331 -15.60 39.22 7.64
CA GLY A 331 -14.99 38.24 6.74
C GLY A 331 -13.73 37.61 7.29
N LEU A 332 -13.17 36.69 6.54
CA LEU A 332 -11.92 36.02 6.81
C LEU A 332 -10.83 36.65 5.93
N LEU A 333 -9.90 37.38 6.54
CA LEU A 333 -8.68 37.87 5.89
C LEU A 333 -7.59 36.84 5.98
N ALA A 334 -6.87 36.62 4.88
CA ALA A 334 -5.69 35.77 4.81
C ALA A 334 -4.60 36.42 3.97
N ARG A 335 -3.35 36.01 4.17
CA ARG A 335 -2.25 36.37 3.29
C ARG A 335 -1.99 35.23 2.30
N ALA A 336 -2.12 35.49 1.00
CA ALA A 336 -1.93 34.51 -0.05
C ALA A 336 -0.44 34.24 -0.34
N GLY A 337 0.41 35.21 -0.18
CA GLY A 337 1.86 35.17 -0.35
C GLY A 337 2.42 36.53 -0.78
N GLY A 338 3.71 36.76 -0.64
CA GLY A 338 4.32 38.02 -1.05
C GLY A 338 3.61 39.25 -0.47
N ASP A 339 3.11 40.07 -1.35
CA ASP A 339 2.34 41.30 -1.11
C ASP A 339 0.84 41.14 -1.34
N GLU A 340 0.35 39.89 -1.40
CA GLU A 340 -1.02 39.55 -1.74
C GLU A 340 -1.82 39.13 -0.50
N PHE A 341 -3.01 39.70 -0.35
CA PHE A 341 -3.99 39.36 0.67
C PHE A 341 -5.31 38.95 0.00
N VAL A 342 -6.05 38.08 0.65
CA VAL A 342 -7.36 37.60 0.19
C VAL A 342 -8.39 37.73 1.32
N LEU A 343 -9.57 38.18 0.97
CA LEU A 343 -10.69 38.33 1.90
C LEU A 343 -11.89 37.55 1.40
N LEU A 344 -12.44 36.68 2.27
CA LEU A 344 -13.70 36.03 2.08
C LEU A 344 -14.74 36.72 2.93
N LEU A 345 -15.73 37.39 2.33
CA LEU A 345 -16.85 37.96 3.06
C LEU A 345 -17.84 36.90 3.52
N GLY A 346 -18.66 37.27 4.50
CA GLY A 346 -19.68 36.35 5.02
C GLY A 346 -20.72 35.97 3.97
N PRO A 347 -21.46 34.84 4.21
CA PRO A 347 -22.55 34.44 3.33
C PRO A 347 -23.62 35.51 3.19
N GLY A 348 -24.13 35.69 1.98
CA GLY A 348 -25.11 36.73 1.64
C GLY A 348 -24.52 38.08 1.22
N SER A 349 -23.17 38.19 1.15
CA SER A 349 -22.54 39.40 0.66
C SER A 349 -22.60 39.48 -0.86
N GLY A 350 -23.39 40.38 -1.36
CA GLY A 350 -23.54 40.63 -2.79
C GLY A 350 -22.50 41.64 -3.34
N ARG A 351 -22.73 42.07 -4.59
CA ARG A 351 -21.85 43.05 -5.25
C ARG A 351 -21.77 44.41 -4.53
N PRO A 352 -22.88 44.96 -3.99
CA PRO A 352 -22.82 46.23 -3.28
C PRO A 352 -21.95 46.17 -2.02
N GLU A 353 -22.12 45.14 -1.21
CA GLU A 353 -21.37 44.94 0.03
C GLU A 353 -19.88 44.69 -0.26
N ALA A 354 -19.58 43.93 -1.31
CA ALA A 354 -18.21 43.66 -1.75
C ALA A 354 -17.52 44.92 -2.27
N ALA A 355 -18.23 45.72 -3.07
CA ALA A 355 -17.72 46.98 -3.58
C ALA A 355 -17.49 48.03 -2.44
N ALA A 356 -18.45 48.12 -1.49
CA ALA A 356 -18.29 48.98 -0.32
C ALA A 356 -17.10 48.54 0.55
N MET A 357 -16.87 47.24 0.73
CA MET A 357 -15.73 46.74 1.46
C MET A 357 -14.44 47.04 0.72
N ALA A 358 -14.36 46.80 -0.59
CA ALA A 358 -13.18 47.10 -1.40
C ALA A 358 -12.82 48.59 -1.28
N GLN A 359 -13.79 49.50 -1.37
CA GLN A 359 -13.55 50.95 -1.23
C GLN A 359 -13.01 51.29 0.18
N GLN A 360 -13.61 50.73 1.25
CA GLN A 360 -13.12 50.96 2.62
C GLN A 360 -11.67 50.45 2.80
N LEU A 361 -11.29 49.36 2.16
CA LEU A 361 -9.93 48.86 2.21
C LEU A 361 -8.95 49.75 1.43
N LEU A 362 -9.36 50.24 0.25
CA LEU A 362 -8.58 51.16 -0.55
C LEU A 362 -8.36 52.48 0.21
N ASP A 363 -9.43 53.08 0.77
CA ASP A 363 -9.36 54.32 1.55
C ASP A 363 -8.42 54.13 2.76
N ALA A 364 -8.52 53.01 3.45
CA ALA A 364 -7.65 52.73 4.59
C ALA A 364 -6.18 52.54 4.19
N LEU A 365 -5.89 51.92 3.04
CA LEU A 365 -4.53 51.73 2.55
C LEU A 365 -3.92 52.97 1.93
N ALA A 366 -4.75 53.92 1.47
CA ALA A 366 -4.30 55.24 0.95
C ALA A 366 -3.69 56.12 2.06
N GLU A 367 -4.08 55.91 3.32
CA GLU A 367 -3.48 56.63 4.45
C GLU A 367 -2.04 56.13 4.69
N PRO A 368 -1.06 57.04 4.92
CA PRO A 368 0.31 56.65 5.20
C PRO A 368 0.42 55.65 6.37
N ILE A 369 1.29 54.67 6.21
CA ILE A 369 1.59 53.67 7.26
C ILE A 369 2.93 54.04 7.90
N GLU A 370 2.93 54.24 9.20
CA GLU A 370 4.18 54.51 9.93
C GLU A 370 4.95 53.20 10.15
N VAL A 371 6.16 53.14 9.56
CA VAL A 371 7.10 52.05 9.75
C VAL A 371 8.45 52.63 10.15
N GLU A 372 8.99 52.25 11.32
CA GLU A 372 10.25 52.75 11.86
C GLU A 372 10.31 54.29 11.86
N GLN A 373 9.23 54.94 12.30
CA GLN A 373 9.07 56.42 12.35
C GLN A 373 9.10 57.12 10.97
N ARG A 374 8.79 56.42 9.92
CA ARG A 374 8.69 56.91 8.55
C ARG A 374 7.30 56.68 8.00
N PRO A 375 6.61 57.71 7.50
CA PRO A 375 5.35 57.51 6.80
C PRO A 375 5.61 56.93 5.40
N LEU A 376 5.11 55.75 5.14
CA LEU A 376 5.15 55.11 3.82
C LEU A 376 3.73 55.10 3.23
N SER A 377 3.59 55.61 2.01
CA SER A 377 2.35 55.57 1.25
C SER A 377 2.40 54.42 0.26
N LEU A 378 1.34 53.63 0.21
CA LEU A 378 1.24 52.45 -0.62
C LEU A 378 -0.14 52.39 -1.27
N GLY A 379 -0.20 52.14 -2.58
CA GLY A 379 -1.45 51.84 -3.29
C GLY A 379 -1.85 50.38 -3.10
N ALA A 380 -3.08 50.09 -3.46
CA ALA A 380 -3.54 48.70 -3.57
C ALA A 380 -4.53 48.53 -4.71
N SER A 381 -4.46 47.40 -5.39
CA SER A 381 -5.39 46.98 -6.42
C SER A 381 -6.27 45.86 -5.88
N ILE A 382 -7.61 45.98 -6.04
CA ILE A 382 -8.55 45.02 -5.47
C ILE A 382 -9.42 44.40 -6.56
N GLY A 383 -9.27 43.10 -6.78
CA GLY A 383 -10.16 42.31 -7.62
C GLY A 383 -11.31 41.69 -6.82
N VAL A 384 -12.55 41.76 -7.33
CA VAL A 384 -13.76 41.25 -6.66
C VAL A 384 -14.46 40.20 -7.49
N VAL A 385 -14.74 39.05 -6.89
CA VAL A 385 -15.47 37.92 -7.52
C VAL A 385 -16.60 37.47 -6.61
N LEU A 386 -17.76 37.20 -7.19
CA LEU A 386 -18.94 36.67 -6.49
C LEU A 386 -19.07 35.17 -6.75
N TYR A 387 -18.99 34.35 -5.69
CA TYR A 387 -19.21 32.91 -5.77
C TYR A 387 -20.64 32.59 -5.39
N PRO A 388 -21.36 31.68 -6.10
CA PRO A 388 -20.95 30.91 -7.28
C PRO A 388 -21.24 31.60 -8.62
N ARG A 389 -21.67 32.86 -8.62
CA ARG A 389 -22.17 33.59 -9.80
C ARG A 389 -21.11 33.74 -10.90
N ASP A 390 -19.89 34.10 -10.54
CA ASP A 390 -18.83 34.44 -11.46
C ASP A 390 -17.88 33.27 -11.77
N GLY A 391 -18.29 32.02 -11.47
CA GLY A 391 -17.57 30.83 -11.87
C GLY A 391 -17.36 29.77 -10.76
N SER A 392 -16.56 28.75 -11.06
CA SER A 392 -16.18 27.72 -10.10
C SER A 392 -15.19 28.27 -9.05
N LEU A 393 -15.04 27.55 -7.94
CA LEU A 393 -14.18 27.95 -6.83
C LEU A 393 -12.72 28.21 -7.25
N SER A 394 -12.15 27.31 -8.06
CA SER A 394 -10.81 27.45 -8.61
C SER A 394 -10.68 28.63 -9.60
N ALA A 395 -11.75 28.92 -10.36
CA ALA A 395 -11.80 30.07 -11.25
C ALA A 395 -11.99 31.37 -10.47
N ALA A 396 -12.70 31.37 -9.32
CA ALA A 396 -12.94 32.54 -8.52
C ALA A 396 -11.64 33.16 -8.00
N MET A 397 -10.70 32.36 -7.53
CA MET A 397 -9.37 32.88 -7.09
C MET A 397 -8.54 33.44 -8.25
N ALA A 398 -8.44 32.65 -9.35
CA ALA A 398 -7.69 33.09 -10.53
C ALA A 398 -8.30 34.37 -11.17
N ASN A 399 -9.63 34.46 -11.20
CA ASN A 399 -10.31 35.65 -11.73
C ASN A 399 -10.17 36.87 -10.83
N ALA A 400 -10.16 36.68 -9.50
CA ALA A 400 -9.94 37.77 -8.56
C ALA A 400 -8.49 38.29 -8.61
N GLU A 401 -7.52 37.39 -8.71
CA GLU A 401 -6.11 37.67 -8.93
C GLU A 401 -5.91 38.43 -10.25
N ALA A 402 -6.47 37.93 -11.36
CA ALA A 402 -6.42 38.61 -12.65
C ALA A 402 -7.07 40.00 -12.60
N ALA A 403 -8.23 40.13 -11.93
CA ALA A 403 -8.92 41.44 -11.81
C ALA A 403 -8.11 42.45 -11.02
N SER A 404 -7.33 42.07 -10.01
CA SER A 404 -6.45 42.97 -9.27
C SER A 404 -5.27 43.50 -10.10
N HIS A 405 -4.80 42.72 -11.08
CA HIS A 405 -3.73 43.15 -11.99
C HIS A 405 -4.18 44.12 -13.07
N TYR A 406 -5.50 44.26 -13.31
CA TYR A 406 -6.08 45.20 -14.29
C TYR A 406 -6.69 46.46 -13.64
N ALA A 407 -6.69 46.53 -12.31
CA ALA A 407 -7.20 47.67 -11.55
C ALA A 407 -6.08 48.67 -11.24
#